data_b77396f5c7bdc7df019f56de68e3548a
#
_entry.id   b77396f5c7bdc7df019f56de68e3548a
#
_cell.length_a   1.000
_cell.length_b   1.000
_cell.length_c   1.000
_cell.angle_alpha   90.00
_cell.angle_beta   90.00
_cell.angle_gamma   90.00
#
_symmetry.space_group_name_H-M   'P 1'
#
loop_
_entity.id
_entity.type
_entity.pdbx_description
1 polymer ?
#
loop_
_entity_poly.entity_id
_entity_poly.type
_entity_poly.pdbx_seq_one_letter_code
_entity_poly.pdbx_strand_id
1 'polypeptide(L)'
;MLFRSVTTLELDAIAVDVLKSHNAQPSFLNYHGYPNVICASVNHEIVHGIPTERPLQDGDILSVDFGAIVDGWHGDSAWSIGIGKVAPEDQLLMDICDESMWRGFAAAKVGGKLSDISFAIEQYINSHGKYGILREYGGHGIGSEMHMEPHVLNFGPAGLGPELQVGMALAIEPMITRGSPQTKILSDDWTVVSADKSNGAHFEHTFCFAPDNKLFVLTAEDGGAERLGRLGIEISTLL
;
A
#
# COMPACT_ATOMS: atom_id res chain seq x y z
N MET A 1 -18.19 -1.39 -14.25
CA MET A 1 -19.49 -2.06 -13.99
C MET A 1 -19.35 -3.51 -13.55
N LEU A 2 -18.12 -4.01 -13.29
CA LEU A 2 -17.81 -5.42 -13.00
C LEU A 2 -17.93 -5.82 -11.52
N PHE A 3 -18.01 -4.88 -10.58
CA PHE A 3 -17.95 -5.18 -9.14
C PHE A 3 -19.28 -5.00 -8.39
N ARG A 4 -20.35 -4.60 -9.06
CA ARG A 4 -21.68 -4.55 -8.44
C ARG A 4 -22.17 -5.98 -8.22
N SER A 5 -22.35 -6.36 -6.99
CA SER A 5 -22.77 -7.70 -6.50
C SER A 5 -21.64 -8.68 -6.15
N VAL A 6 -20.37 -8.38 -6.41
CA VAL A 6 -19.25 -9.22 -5.97
C VAL A 6 -19.01 -9.00 -4.48
N THR A 7 -18.77 -10.06 -3.73
CA THR A 7 -18.37 -9.98 -2.32
C THR A 7 -16.87 -9.92 -2.20
N THR A 8 -16.35 -9.41 -1.08
CA THR A 8 -14.90 -9.41 -0.84
C THR A 8 -14.35 -10.82 -0.68
N LEU A 9 -15.18 -11.80 -0.23
CA LEU A 9 -14.80 -13.20 -0.16
C LEU A 9 -14.65 -13.84 -1.56
N GLU A 10 -15.46 -13.43 -2.54
CA GLU A 10 -15.30 -13.86 -3.93
C GLU A 10 -14.00 -13.30 -4.54
N LEU A 11 -13.58 -12.08 -4.15
CA LEU A 11 -12.28 -11.52 -4.55
C LEU A 11 -11.10 -12.30 -3.96
N ASP A 12 -11.22 -12.74 -2.71
CA ASP A 12 -10.23 -13.62 -2.09
C ASP A 12 -10.08 -14.95 -2.85
N ALA A 13 -11.19 -15.55 -3.26
CA ALA A 13 -11.18 -16.76 -4.08
C ALA A 13 -10.51 -16.56 -5.46
N ILE A 14 -10.73 -15.41 -6.09
CA ILE A 14 -10.05 -15.02 -7.34
C ILE A 14 -8.54 -14.90 -7.09
N ALA A 15 -8.11 -14.26 -5.99
CA ALA A 15 -6.71 -14.14 -5.63
C ALA A 15 -6.03 -15.50 -5.41
N VAL A 16 -6.72 -16.46 -4.79
CA VAL A 16 -6.26 -17.86 -4.68
C VAL A 16 -5.98 -18.47 -6.05
N ASP A 17 -6.87 -18.27 -7.01
CA ASP A 17 -6.71 -18.84 -8.37
C ASP A 17 -5.59 -18.13 -9.14
N VAL A 18 -5.39 -16.82 -8.94
CA VAL A 18 -4.25 -16.08 -9.48
C VAL A 18 -2.94 -16.65 -8.95
N LEU A 19 -2.79 -16.83 -7.64
CA LEU A 19 -1.58 -17.41 -7.04
C LEU A 19 -1.28 -18.80 -7.63
N LYS A 20 -2.29 -19.68 -7.69
CA LYS A 20 -2.14 -21.01 -8.28
C LYS A 20 -1.68 -20.97 -9.73
N SER A 21 -2.27 -20.08 -10.54
CA SER A 21 -1.95 -19.96 -11.97
C SER A 21 -0.50 -19.52 -12.23
N HIS A 22 0.11 -18.82 -11.27
CA HIS A 22 1.49 -18.34 -11.32
C HIS A 22 2.47 -19.16 -10.47
N ASN A 23 2.01 -20.30 -9.91
CA ASN A 23 2.81 -21.13 -9.00
C ASN A 23 3.40 -20.33 -7.82
N ALA A 24 2.65 -19.32 -7.36
CA ALA A 24 2.99 -18.47 -6.21
C ALA A 24 2.28 -18.95 -4.94
N GLN A 25 2.81 -18.56 -3.78
CA GLN A 25 2.20 -18.82 -2.48
C GLN A 25 1.66 -17.50 -1.89
N PRO A 26 0.61 -17.54 -1.05
CA PRO A 26 0.10 -16.35 -0.38
C PRO A 26 1.05 -15.89 0.73
N SER A 27 1.29 -14.58 0.85
CA SER A 27 2.05 -14.02 1.95
C SER A 27 1.21 -13.91 3.24
N PHE A 28 -0.10 -13.67 3.12
CA PHE A 28 -0.96 -13.36 4.28
C PHE A 28 -1.61 -14.58 4.92
N LEU A 29 -1.99 -15.59 4.15
CA LEU A 29 -2.70 -16.76 4.70
C LEU A 29 -1.87 -17.44 5.79
N ASN A 30 -2.43 -17.51 7.01
CA ASN A 30 -1.80 -18.02 8.23
C ASN A 30 -0.64 -17.15 8.79
N TYR A 31 -0.35 -16.00 8.20
CA TYR A 31 0.61 -15.04 8.77
C TYR A 31 0.02 -14.48 10.08
N HIS A 32 0.65 -14.81 11.20
CA HIS A 32 0.12 -14.55 12.56
C HIS A 32 -1.34 -14.97 12.77
N GLY A 33 -1.84 -15.93 11.98
CA GLY A 33 -3.22 -16.43 12.06
C GLY A 33 -4.23 -15.70 11.19
N TYR A 34 -3.78 -14.82 10.27
CA TYR A 34 -4.68 -14.17 9.30
C TYR A 34 -5.36 -15.21 8.40
N PRO A 35 -6.70 -15.17 8.20
CA PRO A 35 -7.43 -16.31 7.63
C PRO A 35 -7.52 -16.35 6.10
N ASN A 36 -7.14 -15.27 5.39
CA ASN A 36 -7.38 -15.09 3.96
C ASN A 36 -6.08 -14.83 3.17
N VAL A 37 -6.15 -14.81 1.85
CA VAL A 37 -4.99 -14.53 0.99
C VAL A 37 -4.85 -13.07 0.62
N ILE A 38 -5.93 -12.28 0.73
CA ILE A 38 -5.92 -10.83 0.58
C ILE A 38 -6.47 -10.15 1.83
N CYS A 39 -6.11 -8.89 2.06
CA CYS A 39 -6.92 -7.98 2.87
C CYS A 39 -7.87 -7.21 1.95
N ALA A 40 -9.13 -7.07 2.36
CA ALA A 40 -10.15 -6.35 1.59
C ALA A 40 -10.91 -5.39 2.51
N SER A 41 -10.44 -4.16 2.55
CA SER A 41 -10.93 -3.12 3.47
C SER A 41 -11.90 -2.18 2.76
N VAL A 42 -13.09 -1.94 3.33
CA VAL A 42 -14.16 -1.20 2.65
C VAL A 42 -14.51 0.08 3.41
N ASN A 43 -14.46 1.23 2.73
CA ASN A 43 -14.85 2.56 3.24
C ASN A 43 -13.99 3.00 4.44
N HIS A 44 -14.53 2.89 5.65
CA HIS A 44 -13.86 3.28 6.88
C HIS A 44 -12.96 2.17 7.47
N GLU A 45 -12.99 0.97 6.89
CA GLU A 45 -11.94 -0.03 7.06
C GLU A 45 -10.74 0.43 6.25
N ILE A 46 -9.55 0.50 6.85
CA ILE A 46 -8.39 1.13 6.21
C ILE A 46 -7.40 0.06 5.74
N VAL A 47 -7.11 -0.92 6.63
CA VAL A 47 -6.15 -1.99 6.37
C VAL A 47 -6.53 -3.26 7.14
N HIS A 48 -6.03 -4.40 6.72
CA HIS A 48 -6.23 -5.72 7.31
C HIS A 48 -7.70 -6.19 7.35
N GLY A 49 -8.58 -5.62 6.51
CA GLY A 49 -9.98 -6.03 6.44
C GLY A 49 -10.09 -7.51 6.03
N ILE A 50 -10.75 -8.32 6.86
CA ILE A 50 -11.01 -9.74 6.53
C ILE A 50 -12.10 -9.80 5.47
N PRO A 51 -11.89 -10.49 4.33
CA PRO A 51 -12.93 -10.73 3.33
C PRO A 51 -14.20 -11.36 3.90
N THR A 52 -15.35 -10.85 3.51
CA THR A 52 -16.68 -11.27 4.00
C THR A 52 -17.67 -11.49 2.86
N GLU A 53 -18.85 -12.02 3.18
CA GLU A 53 -20.00 -12.14 2.28
C GLU A 53 -20.69 -10.79 1.97
N ARG A 54 -20.16 -9.65 2.48
CA ARG A 54 -20.71 -8.33 2.17
C ARG A 54 -20.53 -8.03 0.69
N PRO A 55 -21.61 -7.83 -0.09
CA PRO A 55 -21.50 -7.41 -1.47
C PRO A 55 -21.05 -5.95 -1.56
N LEU A 56 -20.15 -5.66 -2.48
CA LEU A 56 -19.71 -4.31 -2.80
C LEU A 56 -20.87 -3.51 -3.42
N GLN A 57 -20.96 -2.24 -3.05
CA GLN A 57 -22.01 -1.33 -3.48
C GLN A 57 -21.47 -0.16 -4.29
N ASP A 58 -22.34 0.44 -5.10
CA ASP A 58 -22.03 1.68 -5.83
C ASP A 58 -21.70 2.79 -4.81
N GLY A 59 -20.53 3.41 -4.96
CA GLY A 59 -20.03 4.42 -4.04
C GLY A 59 -19.06 3.91 -2.97
N ASP A 60 -18.88 2.60 -2.81
CA ASP A 60 -17.86 2.07 -1.90
C ASP A 60 -16.43 2.41 -2.40
N ILE A 61 -15.51 2.66 -1.46
CA ILE A 61 -14.07 2.53 -1.68
C ILE A 61 -13.67 1.12 -1.23
N LEU A 62 -12.93 0.41 -2.06
CA LEU A 62 -12.34 -0.88 -1.71
C LEU A 62 -10.82 -0.77 -1.77
N SER A 63 -10.13 -1.02 -0.67
CA SER A 63 -8.68 -1.22 -0.62
C SER A 63 -8.41 -2.72 -0.61
N VAL A 64 -7.73 -3.20 -1.64
CA VAL A 64 -7.24 -4.58 -1.73
C VAL A 64 -5.75 -4.56 -1.53
N ASP A 65 -5.29 -5.36 -0.57
CA ASP A 65 -3.88 -5.57 -0.28
C ASP A 65 -3.55 -7.05 -0.50
N PHE A 66 -2.48 -7.31 -1.26
CA PHE A 66 -2.17 -8.63 -1.77
C PHE A 66 -0.66 -8.89 -1.83
N GLY A 67 -0.21 -9.78 -0.96
CA GLY A 67 1.17 -10.26 -0.92
C GLY A 67 1.32 -11.65 -1.54
N ALA A 68 2.36 -11.83 -2.36
CA ALA A 68 2.69 -13.10 -3.00
C ALA A 68 4.14 -13.51 -2.74
N ILE A 69 4.38 -14.83 -2.64
CA ILE A 69 5.72 -15.41 -2.52
C ILE A 69 6.04 -16.18 -3.80
N VAL A 70 7.15 -15.82 -4.44
CA VAL A 70 7.71 -16.52 -5.61
C VAL A 70 9.16 -16.89 -5.31
N ASP A 71 9.52 -18.15 -5.42
CA ASP A 71 10.86 -18.68 -5.15
C ASP A 71 11.44 -18.26 -3.78
N GLY A 72 10.57 -18.10 -2.78
CA GLY A 72 10.94 -17.72 -1.42
C GLY A 72 11.07 -16.21 -1.19
N TRP A 73 10.73 -15.37 -2.17
CA TRP A 73 10.73 -13.92 -2.06
C TRP A 73 9.32 -13.35 -2.04
N HIS A 74 9.07 -12.46 -1.10
CA HIS A 74 7.80 -11.75 -0.97
C HIS A 74 7.77 -10.51 -1.85
N GLY A 75 6.62 -10.25 -2.46
CA GLY A 75 6.25 -8.97 -3.06
C GLY A 75 4.89 -8.57 -2.52
N ASP A 76 4.70 -7.30 -2.23
CA ASP A 76 3.51 -6.75 -1.59
C ASP A 76 3.01 -5.51 -2.31
N SER A 77 1.69 -5.38 -2.41
CA SER A 77 1.07 -4.24 -3.08
C SER A 77 -0.39 -4.06 -2.68
N ALA A 78 -0.80 -2.81 -2.45
CA ALA A 78 -2.18 -2.45 -2.16
C ALA A 78 -2.71 -1.34 -3.07
N TRP A 79 -4.01 -1.44 -3.39
CA TRP A 79 -4.71 -0.47 -4.23
C TRP A 79 -6.09 -0.16 -3.68
N SER A 80 -6.43 1.12 -3.61
CA SER A 80 -7.79 1.59 -3.36
C SER A 80 -8.49 1.92 -4.66
N ILE A 81 -9.68 1.36 -4.85
CA ILE A 81 -10.51 1.59 -6.03
C ILE A 81 -11.93 1.99 -5.64
N GLY A 82 -12.51 2.89 -6.42
CA GLY A 82 -13.91 3.27 -6.28
C GLY A 82 -14.83 2.26 -6.98
N ILE A 83 -15.87 1.80 -6.30
CA ILE A 83 -16.88 0.90 -6.85
C ILE A 83 -17.99 1.71 -7.49
N GLY A 84 -18.10 1.63 -8.81
CA GLY A 84 -19.08 2.42 -9.56
C GLY A 84 -18.81 3.93 -9.47
N LYS A 85 -19.76 4.72 -8.99
CA LYS A 85 -19.63 6.18 -8.85
C LYS A 85 -19.40 6.55 -7.39
N VAL A 86 -18.16 6.82 -7.03
CA VAL A 86 -17.79 7.33 -5.69
C VAL A 86 -18.03 8.84 -5.57
N ALA A 87 -18.10 9.33 -4.33
CA ALA A 87 -18.15 10.76 -4.06
C ALA A 87 -16.84 11.45 -4.51
N PRO A 88 -16.89 12.70 -5.05
CA PRO A 88 -15.69 13.39 -5.50
C PRO A 88 -14.60 13.53 -4.43
N GLU A 89 -15.00 13.70 -3.18
CA GLU A 89 -14.07 13.79 -2.05
C GLU A 89 -13.40 12.45 -1.71
N ASP A 90 -14.03 11.33 -2.03
CA ASP A 90 -13.45 9.99 -1.87
C ASP A 90 -12.50 9.66 -3.03
N GLN A 91 -12.84 10.10 -4.25
CA GLN A 91 -11.90 10.04 -5.37
C GLN A 91 -10.63 10.86 -5.06
N LEU A 92 -10.81 12.08 -4.56
CA LEU A 92 -9.68 12.94 -4.19
C LEU A 92 -8.82 12.32 -3.07
N LEU A 93 -9.45 11.65 -2.09
CA LEU A 93 -8.72 10.91 -1.05
C LEU A 93 -7.81 9.84 -1.66
N MET A 94 -8.36 9.02 -2.56
CA MET A 94 -7.59 7.97 -3.24
C MET A 94 -6.47 8.58 -4.10
N ASP A 95 -6.75 9.63 -4.87
CA ASP A 95 -5.76 10.29 -5.72
C ASP A 95 -4.59 10.87 -4.91
N ILE A 96 -4.88 11.49 -3.75
CA ILE A 96 -3.85 12.04 -2.85
C ILE A 96 -3.03 10.91 -2.22
N CYS A 97 -3.66 9.82 -1.80
CA CYS A 97 -2.97 8.69 -1.21
C CYS A 97 -2.00 8.05 -2.21
N ASP A 98 -2.49 7.73 -3.41
CA ASP A 98 -1.69 7.19 -4.50
C ASP A 98 -0.50 8.11 -4.87
N GLU A 99 -0.77 9.38 -5.17
CA GLU A 99 0.30 10.31 -5.54
C GLU A 99 1.31 10.53 -4.41
N SER A 100 0.87 10.50 -3.13
CA SER A 100 1.79 10.63 -1.99
C SER A 100 2.80 9.49 -1.94
N MET A 101 2.40 8.26 -2.26
CA MET A 101 3.29 7.11 -2.39
C MET A 101 4.36 7.34 -3.46
N TRP A 102 3.95 7.82 -4.64
CA TRP A 102 4.90 8.13 -5.73
C TRP A 102 5.87 9.26 -5.39
N ARG A 103 5.45 10.24 -4.56
CA ARG A 103 6.35 11.26 -4.00
C ARG A 103 7.37 10.64 -3.03
N GLY A 104 6.95 9.64 -2.27
CA GLY A 104 7.85 8.83 -1.44
C GLY A 104 8.93 8.14 -2.27
N PHE A 105 8.56 7.45 -3.36
CA PHE A 105 9.52 6.83 -4.27
C PHE A 105 10.45 7.86 -4.91
N ALA A 106 9.94 9.00 -5.35
CA ALA A 106 10.76 10.06 -5.95
C ALA A 106 11.80 10.66 -4.98
N ALA A 107 11.53 10.62 -3.69
CA ALA A 107 12.46 11.05 -2.63
C ALA A 107 13.49 9.98 -2.26
N ALA A 108 13.21 8.70 -2.55
CA ALA A 108 14.10 7.58 -2.24
C ALA A 108 15.34 7.60 -3.14
N LYS A 109 16.52 7.76 -2.54
CA LYS A 109 17.80 7.81 -3.27
C LYS A 109 18.87 7.04 -2.50
N VAL A 110 19.71 6.30 -3.21
CA VAL A 110 20.91 5.69 -2.61
C VAL A 110 21.78 6.77 -1.96
N GLY A 111 22.18 6.56 -0.72
CA GLY A 111 22.90 7.54 0.11
C GLY A 111 22.00 8.55 0.84
N GLY A 112 20.71 8.63 0.53
CA GLY A 112 19.71 9.38 1.28
C GLY A 112 19.29 8.69 2.57
N LYS A 113 18.45 9.31 3.37
CA LYS A 113 17.96 8.75 4.62
C LYS A 113 16.54 8.20 4.47
N LEU A 114 16.21 7.14 5.19
CA LEU A 114 14.91 6.49 5.13
C LEU A 114 13.76 7.47 5.31
N SER A 115 13.88 8.41 6.26
CA SER A 115 12.81 9.38 6.54
C SER A 115 12.64 10.48 5.48
N ASP A 116 13.50 10.55 4.46
CA ASP A 116 13.27 11.42 3.31
C ASP A 116 12.02 10.99 2.55
N ILE A 117 11.76 9.67 2.50
CA ILE A 117 10.52 9.06 1.99
C ILE A 117 9.33 9.54 2.83
N SER A 118 9.38 9.33 4.14
CA SER A 118 8.34 9.70 5.10
C SER A 118 7.95 11.18 5.01
N PHE A 119 8.95 12.04 4.94
CA PHE A 119 8.78 13.48 4.81
C PHE A 119 8.09 13.87 3.51
N ALA A 120 8.50 13.28 2.39
CA ALA A 120 7.91 13.58 1.08
C ALA A 120 6.43 13.19 1.02
N ILE A 121 6.06 12.03 1.60
CA ILE A 121 4.67 11.56 1.72
C ILE A 121 3.85 12.57 2.54
N GLU A 122 4.29 12.88 3.77
CA GLU A 122 3.57 13.79 4.66
C GLU A 122 3.44 15.19 4.07
N GLN A 123 4.50 15.73 3.46
CA GLN A 123 4.46 17.05 2.83
C GLN A 123 3.44 17.12 1.69
N TYR A 124 3.38 16.08 0.84
CA TYR A 124 2.43 16.03 -0.25
C TYR A 124 0.98 16.00 0.29
N ILE A 125 0.68 15.10 1.22
CA ILE A 125 -0.66 14.98 1.82
C ILE A 125 -1.07 16.32 2.46
N ASN A 126 -0.22 16.91 3.29
CA ASN A 126 -0.50 18.17 3.99
C ASN A 126 -0.69 19.37 3.06
N SER A 127 -0.09 19.35 1.86
CA SER A 127 -0.27 20.40 0.84
C SER A 127 -1.67 20.40 0.21
N HIS A 128 -2.44 19.29 0.34
CA HIS A 128 -3.78 19.11 -0.22
C HIS A 128 -4.91 19.25 0.81
N GLY A 129 -4.59 19.45 2.08
CA GLY A 129 -5.59 19.65 3.12
C GLY A 129 -5.30 18.90 4.41
N LYS A 130 -6.35 18.72 5.21
CA LYS A 130 -6.25 18.01 6.49
C LYS A 130 -6.77 16.58 6.31
N TYR A 131 -5.84 15.64 6.14
CA TYR A 131 -6.11 14.21 6.11
C TYR A 131 -5.47 13.55 7.34
N GLY A 132 -6.09 12.52 7.86
CA GLY A 132 -5.48 11.68 8.90
C GLY A 132 -4.44 10.76 8.26
N ILE A 133 -3.16 10.87 8.64
CA ILE A 133 -2.12 9.91 8.26
C ILE A 133 -1.99 8.91 9.39
N LEU A 134 -2.18 7.62 9.14
CA LEU A 134 -2.06 6.58 10.16
C LEU A 134 -0.64 6.56 10.73
N ARG A 135 -0.55 6.41 12.05
CA ARG A 135 0.74 6.48 12.76
C ARG A 135 1.22 5.13 13.28
N GLU A 136 0.30 4.20 13.46
CA GLU A 136 0.58 2.84 13.95
C GLU A 136 0.94 1.85 12.84
N TYR A 137 0.71 2.26 11.57
CA TYR A 137 0.92 1.45 10.38
C TYR A 137 1.82 2.18 9.40
N GLY A 138 2.54 1.42 8.57
CA GLY A 138 3.45 1.98 7.58
C GLY A 138 4.29 0.90 6.93
N GLY A 139 5.07 1.29 5.92
CA GLY A 139 5.90 0.42 5.12
C GLY A 139 7.02 -0.27 5.89
N HIS A 140 7.69 -1.16 5.23
CA HIS A 140 8.66 -2.07 5.86
C HIS A 140 9.72 -2.54 4.86
N GLY A 141 10.81 -3.08 5.39
CA GLY A 141 11.70 -3.93 4.60
C GLY A 141 10.97 -5.20 4.17
N ILE A 142 11.30 -5.73 2.99
CA ILE A 142 10.67 -6.93 2.44
C ILE A 142 11.71 -7.76 1.69
N GLY A 143 11.54 -9.09 1.70
CA GLY A 143 12.49 -9.99 1.03
C GLY A 143 12.14 -11.44 1.25
N SER A 144 13.00 -12.20 1.95
CA SER A 144 12.73 -13.58 2.34
C SER A 144 11.69 -13.70 3.48
N GLU A 145 11.39 -12.59 4.12
CA GLU A 145 10.29 -12.46 5.08
C GLU A 145 9.40 -11.29 4.63
N MET A 146 8.12 -11.36 5.00
CA MET A 146 7.16 -10.34 4.60
C MET A 146 7.46 -8.98 5.23
N HIS A 147 7.60 -8.94 6.54
CA HIS A 147 7.94 -7.74 7.29
C HIS A 147 9.36 -7.84 7.84
N MET A 148 10.24 -6.99 7.33
CA MET A 148 11.64 -6.86 7.75
C MET A 148 11.92 -5.42 8.19
N GLU A 149 12.99 -5.24 8.94
CA GLU A 149 13.55 -3.90 9.15
C GLU A 149 14.12 -3.31 7.85
N PRO A 150 14.07 -1.99 7.64
CA PRO A 150 13.54 -0.99 8.56
C PRO A 150 12.04 -0.77 8.39
N HIS A 151 11.37 -0.27 9.43
CA HIS A 151 10.01 0.26 9.32
C HIS A 151 10.01 1.62 8.62
N VAL A 152 9.10 1.81 7.64
CA VAL A 152 9.00 3.01 6.78
C VAL A 152 7.75 3.80 7.15
N LEU A 153 7.93 4.87 7.92
CA LEU A 153 6.81 5.74 8.31
C LEU A 153 6.30 6.57 7.13
N ASN A 154 5.02 6.95 7.18
CA ASN A 154 4.39 7.85 6.20
C ASN A 154 4.40 9.33 6.65
N PHE A 155 5.15 9.65 7.69
CA PHE A 155 5.25 10.98 8.30
C PHE A 155 6.58 11.16 9.01
N GLY A 156 6.95 12.41 9.29
CA GLY A 156 8.09 12.76 10.11
C GLY A 156 9.11 13.67 9.41
N PRO A 157 10.14 14.12 10.13
CA PRO A 157 11.16 15.00 9.57
C PRO A 157 12.11 14.23 8.63
N ALA A 158 12.60 14.89 7.60
CA ALA A 158 13.63 14.36 6.70
C ALA A 158 15.00 14.18 7.40
N GLY A 159 15.87 13.39 6.80
CA GLY A 159 17.28 13.26 7.18
C GLY A 159 17.55 12.29 8.34
N LEU A 160 16.59 11.44 8.72
CA LEU A 160 16.72 10.51 9.83
C LEU A 160 16.66 9.04 9.39
N GLY A 161 17.07 8.15 10.29
CA GLY A 161 17.03 6.69 10.08
C GLY A 161 18.23 6.16 9.30
N PRO A 162 18.17 4.88 8.88
CA PRO A 162 19.22 4.25 8.11
C PRO A 162 19.44 4.92 6.76
N GLU A 163 20.64 4.78 6.23
CA GLU A 163 20.98 5.20 4.88
C GLU A 163 20.43 4.18 3.86
N LEU A 164 19.80 4.68 2.81
CA LEU A 164 19.30 3.86 1.72
C LEU A 164 20.46 3.33 0.87
N GLN A 165 20.49 2.04 0.59
CA GLN A 165 21.59 1.36 -0.07
C GLN A 165 21.11 0.45 -1.21
N VAL A 166 21.98 0.21 -2.18
CA VAL A 166 21.78 -0.80 -3.23
C VAL A 166 21.48 -2.16 -2.59
N GLY A 167 20.50 -2.85 -3.15
CA GLY A 167 20.05 -4.17 -2.68
C GLY A 167 18.99 -4.12 -1.58
N MET A 168 18.67 -2.94 -1.03
CA MET A 168 17.49 -2.81 -0.17
C MET A 168 16.21 -2.95 -1.00
N ALA A 169 15.26 -3.74 -0.50
CA ALA A 169 13.88 -3.78 -0.97
C ALA A 169 12.96 -3.33 0.16
N LEU A 170 12.05 -2.42 -0.15
CA LEU A 170 11.14 -1.79 0.82
C LEU A 170 9.73 -1.70 0.23
N ALA A 171 8.71 -1.84 1.08
CA ALA A 171 7.34 -1.44 0.81
C ALA A 171 7.14 0.02 1.25
N ILE A 172 6.46 0.82 0.43
CA ILE A 172 5.93 2.14 0.79
C ILE A 172 4.43 2.06 0.69
N GLU A 173 3.75 2.35 1.81
CA GLU A 173 2.31 2.10 1.95
C GLU A 173 1.61 3.21 2.74
N PRO A 174 1.39 4.40 2.17
CA PRO A 174 0.58 5.41 2.83
C PRO A 174 -0.85 4.94 3.04
N MET A 175 -1.32 5.13 4.27
CA MET A 175 -2.70 4.93 4.68
C MET A 175 -3.24 6.24 5.23
N ILE A 176 -4.26 6.79 4.59
CA ILE A 176 -4.84 8.08 4.99
C ILE A 176 -6.36 8.02 5.11
N THR A 177 -6.90 8.90 5.92
CA THR A 177 -8.35 9.06 6.13
C THR A 177 -8.80 10.48 5.80
N ARG A 178 -10.08 10.64 5.47
CA ARG A 178 -10.70 11.97 5.32
C ARG A 178 -10.86 12.73 6.64
N GLY A 179 -10.64 12.07 7.76
CA GLY A 179 -10.85 12.61 9.11
C GLY A 179 -9.63 12.44 10.00
N SER A 180 -9.88 11.87 11.16
CA SER A 180 -8.86 11.67 12.19
C SER A 180 -7.90 10.52 11.86
N PRO A 181 -6.59 10.64 12.21
CA PRO A 181 -5.66 9.52 12.10
C PRO A 181 -5.87 8.40 13.12
N GLN A 182 -6.78 8.59 14.10
CA GLN A 182 -7.02 7.57 15.11
C GLN A 182 -7.73 6.36 14.55
N THR A 183 -7.29 5.19 14.96
CA THR A 183 -7.81 3.90 14.53
C THR A 183 -8.39 3.08 15.68
N LYS A 184 -9.12 2.03 15.33
CA LYS A 184 -9.57 0.96 16.22
C LYS A 184 -9.45 -0.35 15.48
N ILE A 185 -9.14 -1.41 16.21
CA ILE A 185 -9.20 -2.78 15.70
C ILE A 185 -10.57 -3.35 16.04
N LEU A 186 -11.21 -4.02 15.09
CA LEU A 186 -12.50 -4.68 15.31
C LEU A 186 -12.33 -5.95 16.14
N SER A 187 -13.47 -6.58 16.51
CA SER A 187 -13.49 -7.80 17.33
C SER A 187 -12.98 -9.06 16.63
N ASP A 188 -12.60 -8.96 15.37
CA ASP A 188 -11.90 -10.00 14.61
C ASP A 188 -10.39 -10.00 14.84
N ASP A 189 -9.87 -9.07 15.67
CA ASP A 189 -8.47 -8.85 16.00
C ASP A 189 -7.57 -8.42 14.84
N TRP A 190 -8.16 -8.09 13.66
CA TRP A 190 -7.44 -7.74 12.43
C TRP A 190 -7.89 -6.43 11.81
N THR A 191 -9.18 -6.32 11.49
CA THR A 191 -9.70 -5.19 10.71
C THR A 191 -9.50 -3.86 11.42
N VAL A 192 -8.70 -2.98 10.80
CA VAL A 192 -8.39 -1.64 11.31
C VAL A 192 -9.36 -0.65 10.69
N VAL A 193 -10.10 0.06 11.54
CA VAL A 193 -11.08 1.07 11.11
C VAL A 193 -10.72 2.47 11.62
N SER A 194 -11.12 3.50 10.87
CA SER A 194 -11.06 4.88 11.37
C SER A 194 -11.97 5.06 12.59
N ALA A 195 -11.47 5.71 13.64
CA ALA A 195 -12.21 5.87 14.89
C ALA A 195 -13.44 6.78 14.74
N ASP A 196 -13.41 7.70 13.78
CA ASP A 196 -14.49 8.64 13.46
C ASP A 196 -15.38 8.19 12.29
N LYS A 197 -15.14 6.98 11.75
CA LYS A 197 -15.86 6.38 10.61
C LYS A 197 -15.68 7.14 9.28
N SER A 198 -14.67 7.99 9.17
CA SER A 198 -14.31 8.59 7.89
C SER A 198 -13.70 7.54 6.95
N ASN A 199 -13.96 7.66 5.65
CA ASN A 199 -13.38 6.78 4.66
C ASN A 199 -11.86 6.91 4.63
N GLY A 200 -11.18 5.78 4.36
CA GLY A 200 -9.73 5.68 4.20
C GLY A 200 -9.34 5.23 2.80
N ALA A 201 -8.07 5.39 2.50
CA ALA A 201 -7.41 4.84 1.32
C ALA A 201 -6.06 4.28 1.71
N HIS A 202 -5.67 3.20 1.04
CA HIS A 202 -4.39 2.52 1.19
C HIS A 202 -3.83 2.23 -0.20
N PHE A 203 -2.61 2.66 -0.46
CA PHE A 203 -1.85 2.31 -1.67
C PHE A 203 -0.48 1.83 -1.25
N GLU A 204 0.03 0.83 -1.95
CA GLU A 204 1.31 0.23 -1.66
C GLU A 204 1.99 -0.29 -2.92
N HIS A 205 3.31 -0.13 -2.94
CA HIS A 205 4.18 -0.86 -3.84
C HIS A 205 5.49 -1.25 -3.15
N THR A 206 6.02 -2.41 -3.54
CA THR A 206 7.39 -2.83 -3.24
C THR A 206 8.35 -2.28 -4.28
N PHE A 207 9.49 -1.74 -3.84
CA PHE A 207 10.58 -1.28 -4.71
C PHE A 207 11.93 -1.77 -4.21
N CYS A 208 12.93 -1.70 -5.08
CA CYS A 208 14.33 -1.94 -4.70
C CYS A 208 15.28 -0.93 -5.34
N PHE A 209 16.52 -0.89 -4.83
CA PHE A 209 17.61 -0.18 -5.49
C PHE A 209 18.48 -1.17 -6.25
N ALA A 210 18.56 -0.99 -7.57
CA ALA A 210 19.36 -1.78 -8.47
C ALA A 210 20.87 -1.40 -8.41
N PRO A 211 21.76 -2.22 -8.99
CA PRO A 211 23.21 -1.97 -8.97
C PRO A 211 23.68 -0.65 -9.62
N ASP A 212 22.86 -0.03 -10.45
CA ASP A 212 23.10 1.29 -11.06
C ASP A 212 22.70 2.47 -10.15
N ASN A 213 22.39 2.22 -8.87
CA ASN A 213 21.89 3.15 -7.87
C ASN A 213 20.52 3.77 -8.19
N LYS A 214 19.80 3.24 -9.16
CA LYS A 214 18.45 3.64 -9.48
C LYS A 214 17.43 2.73 -8.82
N LEU A 215 16.26 3.27 -8.54
CA LEU A 215 15.15 2.47 -8.02
C LEU A 215 14.41 1.75 -9.17
N PHE A 216 13.71 0.68 -8.80
CA PHE A 216 12.78 -0.04 -9.65
C PHE A 216 11.60 -0.49 -8.79
N VAL A 217 10.37 -0.18 -9.20
CA VAL A 217 9.16 -0.55 -8.47
C VAL A 217 8.75 -1.95 -8.91
N LEU A 218 9.03 -2.94 -8.07
CA LEU A 218 8.90 -4.37 -8.39
C LEU A 218 7.46 -4.81 -8.66
N THR A 219 6.49 -4.16 -8.03
CA THR A 219 5.06 -4.47 -8.14
C THR A 219 4.32 -3.57 -9.15
N ALA A 220 5.02 -2.65 -9.81
CA ALA A 220 4.46 -1.88 -10.93
C ALA A 220 4.82 -2.54 -12.27
N GLU A 221 3.84 -2.66 -13.18
CA GLU A 221 3.99 -3.36 -14.46
C GLU A 221 5.14 -2.80 -15.32
N ASP A 222 5.35 -1.48 -15.28
CA ASP A 222 6.42 -0.77 -16.01
C ASP A 222 7.64 -0.42 -15.13
N GLY A 223 7.75 -1.01 -13.92
CA GLY A 223 8.78 -0.66 -12.94
C GLY A 223 8.67 0.75 -12.36
N GLY A 224 7.53 1.41 -12.59
CA GLY A 224 7.26 2.80 -12.18
C GLY A 224 7.73 3.86 -13.20
N ALA A 225 8.10 3.46 -14.42
CA ALA A 225 8.68 4.35 -15.44
C ALA A 225 7.78 5.55 -15.76
N GLU A 226 6.48 5.33 -15.98
CA GLU A 226 5.55 6.40 -16.32
C GLU A 226 5.38 7.41 -15.17
N ARG A 227 5.07 6.91 -13.97
CA ARG A 227 4.77 7.76 -12.82
C ARG A 227 6.00 8.53 -12.35
N LEU A 228 7.13 7.86 -12.22
CA LEU A 228 8.39 8.47 -11.80
C LEU A 228 9.00 9.36 -12.86
N GLY A 229 8.84 9.00 -14.14
CA GLY A 229 9.27 9.85 -15.27
C GLY A 229 8.56 11.21 -15.29
N ARG A 230 7.27 11.28 -14.92
CA ARG A 230 6.53 12.55 -14.74
C ARG A 230 7.11 13.41 -13.61
N LEU A 231 7.78 12.79 -12.64
CA LEU A 231 8.46 13.46 -11.53
C LEU A 231 9.95 13.73 -11.82
N GLY A 232 10.42 13.44 -13.04
CA GLY A 232 11.82 13.64 -13.45
C GLY A 232 12.79 12.58 -12.88
N ILE A 233 12.28 11.44 -12.44
CA ILE A 233 13.09 10.34 -11.89
C ILE A 233 13.23 9.25 -12.94
N GLU A 234 14.48 8.86 -13.21
CA GLU A 234 14.81 7.71 -14.05
C GLU A 234 14.88 6.44 -13.20
N ILE A 235 14.20 5.39 -13.64
CA ILE A 235 14.28 4.06 -13.03
C ILE A 235 15.45 3.24 -13.57
N SER A 236 15.79 2.16 -12.87
CA SER A 236 16.73 1.16 -13.38
C SER A 236 16.15 0.42 -14.58
N THR A 237 17.03 0.02 -15.50
CA THR A 237 16.73 -0.88 -16.62
C THR A 237 17.50 -2.20 -16.51
N LEU A 238 18.08 -2.47 -15.34
CA LEU A 238 18.87 -3.67 -15.06
C LEU A 238 18.05 -4.82 -14.45
N LEU A 239 16.73 -4.62 -14.26
CA LEU A 239 15.78 -5.60 -13.69
C LEU A 239 14.70 -5.95 -14.68
#